data_20f2a8b3130cc2a6bb8841b63af4e8b3
#
_entry.id   20f2a8b3130cc2a6bb8841b63af4e8b3
#
_cell.length_a   1.000
_cell.length_b   1.000
_cell.length_c   1.000
_cell.angle_alpha   90.00
_cell.angle_beta   90.00
_cell.angle_gamma   90.00
#
_symmetry.space_group_name_H-M   'P 1'
#
loop_
_entity.id
_entity.type
_entity.pdbx_description
1 polymer ?
#
loop_
_entity_poly.entity_id
_entity_poly.type
_entity_poly.pdbx_seq_one_letter_code
_entity_poly.pdbx_strand_id
1 'polypeptide(L)'
;YPFFEDDIYPLNLFEIISAINTASKADNVKVLFMDLSYLNVSYTGIIEIGEALNKFKLAGKKVVSYADFYDQKNYLLASYANEIILNKNGMVLLEGFSSEKFFIKQLLEKLKINVNTYISGSYKSALDSFTRDGFSEADANQTSFFISQIWSEWKTIISKNRKDNLSIEIDDYINNLGRFTKEFLGDTANLAVSKGLVDKILYRPDLNNFLSSMVDEDKISLKDNLYSYSKPSVSENKFGVLVASGDIIDGEYVEGSISSENFSRVLEKIEKNNSIKGLFLRIVSPGGSGFASERIRQRLKILSEKIPVVVSMGD
;
A
#
# COMPACT_ATOMS: atom_id res chain seq x y z
N TYR A 1 -12.82 -22.93 17.81
CA TYR A 1 -13.02 -22.19 19.05
C TYR A 1 -14.02 -21.07 18.77
N PRO A 2 -15.21 -21.01 19.41
CA PRO A 2 -16.28 -20.09 19.04
C PRO A 2 -16.27 -18.83 19.91
N PHE A 3 -15.20 -18.04 19.91
CA PHE A 3 -15.12 -16.86 20.79
C PHE A 3 -14.52 -15.60 20.16
N PHE A 4 -14.37 -15.52 18.84
CA PHE A 4 -13.95 -14.27 18.18
C PHE A 4 -14.84 -14.01 16.96
N GLU A 5 -16.14 -13.77 17.21
CA GLU A 5 -16.97 -12.94 16.34
C GLU A 5 -16.85 -11.48 16.82
N ASP A 6 -15.67 -10.94 16.87
CA ASP A 6 -15.53 -9.53 16.70
C ASP A 6 -15.52 -9.28 15.19
N ASP A 7 -16.51 -8.58 14.70
CA ASP A 7 -16.57 -8.06 13.33
C ASP A 7 -15.26 -7.31 13.06
N ILE A 8 -14.29 -8.00 12.46
CA ILE A 8 -13.02 -7.40 12.04
C ILE A 8 -13.37 -6.57 10.80
N TYR A 9 -13.85 -5.35 11.03
CA TYR A 9 -13.96 -4.38 9.96
C TYR A 9 -12.55 -4.03 9.48
N PRO A 10 -12.27 -4.13 8.17
CA PRO A 10 -10.98 -3.74 7.67
C PRO A 10 -10.74 -2.26 7.97
N LEU A 11 -9.67 -1.97 8.70
CA LEU A 11 -9.24 -0.59 8.98
C LEU A 11 -8.89 0.11 7.68
N ASN A 12 -9.42 1.29 7.46
CA ASN A 12 -8.94 2.10 6.37
C ASN A 12 -7.60 2.77 6.73
N LEU A 13 -6.84 3.15 5.71
CA LEU A 13 -5.50 3.73 5.87
C LEU A 13 -5.48 4.96 6.79
N PHE A 14 -6.49 5.82 6.68
CA PHE A 14 -6.59 7.02 7.49
C PHE A 14 -6.77 6.70 8.99
N GLU A 15 -7.56 5.69 9.32
CA GLU A 15 -7.77 5.23 10.69
C GLU A 15 -6.47 4.68 11.29
N ILE A 16 -5.72 3.87 10.54
CA ILE A 16 -4.43 3.33 10.96
C ILE A 16 -3.45 4.48 11.27
N ILE A 17 -3.29 5.42 10.35
CA ILE A 17 -2.38 6.56 10.51
C ILE A 17 -2.80 7.44 11.69
N SER A 18 -4.11 7.72 11.81
CA SER A 18 -4.65 8.51 12.91
C SER A 18 -4.41 7.85 14.25
N ALA A 19 -4.61 6.54 14.34
CA ALA A 19 -4.38 5.76 15.54
C ALA A 19 -2.90 5.74 15.94
N ILE A 20 -1.97 5.53 14.99
CA ILE A 20 -0.53 5.59 15.24
C ILE A 20 -0.12 6.99 15.74
N ASN A 21 -0.60 8.05 15.07
CA ASN A 21 -0.31 9.43 15.46
C ASN A 21 -0.87 9.78 16.85
N THR A 22 -2.02 9.24 17.24
CA THR A 22 -2.61 9.43 18.56
C THR A 22 -1.84 8.64 19.62
N ALA A 23 -1.52 7.38 19.31
CA ALA A 23 -0.70 6.53 20.17
C ALA A 23 0.71 7.10 20.38
N SER A 24 1.26 7.83 19.40
CA SER A 24 2.56 8.48 19.55
C SER A 24 2.58 9.53 20.66
N LYS A 25 1.44 10.16 20.96
CA LYS A 25 1.27 11.20 21.99
C LYS A 25 0.81 10.64 23.35
N ALA A 26 0.40 9.39 23.41
CA ALA A 26 -0.14 8.78 24.62
C ALA A 26 0.98 8.24 25.51
N ASP A 27 1.15 8.77 26.73
CA ASP A 27 2.25 8.40 27.63
C ASP A 27 2.24 6.94 28.07
N ASN A 28 1.06 6.31 28.07
CA ASN A 28 0.87 4.90 28.42
C ASN A 28 1.20 3.92 27.29
N VAL A 29 1.51 4.38 26.08
CA VAL A 29 1.92 3.53 24.97
C VAL A 29 3.44 3.60 24.83
N LYS A 30 4.12 2.47 24.94
CA LYS A 30 5.60 2.37 24.83
C LYS A 30 6.05 1.63 23.59
N VAL A 31 5.29 0.61 23.20
CA VAL A 31 5.61 -0.26 22.05
C VAL A 31 4.39 -0.38 21.14
N LEU A 32 4.62 -0.31 19.86
CA LEU A 32 3.66 -0.67 18.81
C LEU A 32 4.12 -1.97 18.19
N PHE A 33 3.26 -2.98 18.23
CA PHE A 33 3.49 -4.27 17.61
C PHE A 33 2.69 -4.38 16.31
N MET A 34 3.34 -4.83 15.24
CA MET A 34 2.74 -5.09 13.94
C MET A 34 2.84 -6.58 13.61
N ASP A 35 1.71 -7.27 13.57
CA ASP A 35 1.62 -8.59 12.93
C ASP A 35 1.37 -8.38 11.43
N LEU A 36 2.37 -8.68 10.62
CA LEU A 36 2.34 -8.46 9.18
C LEU A 36 2.04 -9.74 8.37
N SER A 37 1.65 -10.81 9.05
CA SER A 37 1.37 -12.10 8.40
C SER A 37 0.24 -12.04 7.36
N TYR A 38 -0.68 -11.06 7.51
CA TYR A 38 -1.86 -10.90 6.64
C TYR A 38 -2.06 -9.45 6.20
N LEU A 39 -0.97 -8.78 5.81
CA LEU A 39 -1.03 -7.38 5.37
C LEU A 39 -1.69 -7.26 3.98
N ASN A 40 -2.74 -6.44 3.89
CA ASN A 40 -3.33 -6.04 2.61
C ASN A 40 -3.42 -4.51 2.52
N VAL A 41 -2.34 -3.89 2.06
CA VAL A 41 -2.21 -2.43 1.91
C VAL A 41 -1.54 -2.14 0.57
N SER A 42 -1.91 -1.03 -0.09
CA SER A 42 -1.22 -0.58 -1.30
C SER A 42 0.21 -0.14 -1.00
N TYR A 43 1.06 -0.10 -2.03
CA TYR A 43 2.46 0.32 -1.88
C TYR A 43 2.59 1.73 -1.31
N THR A 44 1.79 2.66 -1.82
CA THR A 44 1.73 4.05 -1.34
C THR A 44 1.24 4.12 0.11
N GLY A 45 0.24 3.30 0.47
CA GLY A 45 -0.25 3.21 1.85
C GLY A 45 0.81 2.72 2.85
N ILE A 46 1.69 1.81 2.43
CA ILE A 46 2.81 1.36 3.25
C ILE A 46 3.77 2.52 3.56
N ILE A 47 4.07 3.35 2.57
CA ILE A 47 4.94 4.52 2.77
C ILE A 47 4.31 5.51 3.76
N GLU A 48 3.01 5.79 3.62
CA GLU A 48 2.29 6.68 4.54
C GLU A 48 2.24 6.13 5.97
N ILE A 49 2.00 4.84 6.15
CA ILE A 49 2.10 4.18 7.47
C ILE A 49 3.53 4.28 7.99
N GLY A 50 4.53 4.03 7.15
CA GLY A 50 5.94 4.12 7.51
C GLY A 50 6.33 5.50 8.04
N GLU A 51 5.82 6.57 7.44
CA GLU A 51 6.01 7.93 7.94
C GLU A 51 5.38 8.16 9.33
N ALA A 52 4.19 7.61 9.56
CA ALA A 52 3.54 7.66 10.86
C ALA A 52 4.35 6.86 11.92
N LEU A 53 4.89 5.70 11.55
CA LEU A 53 5.79 4.90 12.39
C LEU A 53 7.08 5.66 12.73
N ASN A 54 7.65 6.39 11.77
CA ASN A 54 8.81 7.24 12.03
C ASN A 54 8.50 8.32 13.07
N LYS A 55 7.34 8.98 12.99
CA LYS A 55 6.89 9.95 13.99
C LYS A 55 6.71 9.29 15.37
N PHE A 56 6.18 8.08 15.40
CA PHE A 56 6.03 7.30 16.63
C PHE A 56 7.39 6.99 17.27
N LYS A 57 8.38 6.59 16.46
CA LYS A 57 9.77 6.37 16.94
C LYS A 57 10.43 7.67 17.44
N LEU A 58 10.22 8.80 16.75
CA LEU A 58 10.73 10.10 17.18
C LEU A 58 10.15 10.56 18.53
N ALA A 59 8.97 10.06 18.93
CA ALA A 59 8.40 10.26 20.25
C ALA A 59 9.05 9.36 21.34
N GLY A 60 10.17 8.69 21.05
CA GLY A 60 10.91 7.82 21.97
C GLY A 60 10.30 6.44 22.18
N LYS A 61 9.38 6.02 21.32
CA LYS A 61 8.67 4.75 21.43
C LYS A 61 9.22 3.72 20.45
N LYS A 62 8.98 2.44 20.71
CA LYS A 62 9.51 1.34 19.91
C LYS A 62 8.44 0.74 19.01
N VAL A 63 8.85 0.34 17.80
CA VAL A 63 8.04 -0.40 16.84
C VAL A 63 8.67 -1.77 16.63
N VAL A 64 7.87 -2.80 16.77
CA VAL A 64 8.26 -4.21 16.55
C VAL A 64 7.38 -4.78 15.45
N SER A 65 7.97 -5.49 14.50
CA SER A 65 7.23 -6.24 13.50
C SER A 65 7.47 -7.74 13.63
N TYR A 66 6.45 -8.51 13.30
CA TYR A 66 6.51 -9.97 13.20
C TYR A 66 5.79 -10.43 11.94
N ALA A 67 6.33 -11.45 11.29
CA ALA A 67 5.61 -12.22 10.30
C ALA A 67 6.09 -13.68 10.28
N ASP A 68 5.21 -14.57 9.84
CA ASP A 68 5.59 -15.94 9.53
C ASP A 68 6.38 -16.01 8.20
N PHE A 69 6.15 -15.05 7.33
CA PHE A 69 6.80 -14.92 6.02
C PHE A 69 6.80 -13.44 5.62
N TYR A 70 7.95 -12.93 5.18
CA TYR A 70 8.06 -11.59 4.63
C TYR A 70 8.18 -11.66 3.11
N ASP A 71 7.14 -11.23 2.41
CA ASP A 71 7.24 -10.86 1.00
C ASP A 71 7.79 -9.44 0.85
N GLN A 72 7.99 -9.00 -0.38
CA GLN A 72 8.56 -7.69 -0.67
C GLN A 72 7.69 -6.53 -0.15
N LYS A 73 6.36 -6.69 -0.09
CA LYS A 73 5.43 -5.67 0.36
C LYS A 73 5.42 -5.52 1.89
N ASN A 74 5.24 -6.62 2.61
CA ASN A 74 5.22 -6.57 4.06
C ASN A 74 6.62 -6.35 4.66
N TYR A 75 7.70 -6.75 3.95
CA TYR A 75 9.06 -6.42 4.34
C TYR A 75 9.35 -4.91 4.27
N LEU A 76 8.79 -4.22 3.27
CA LEU A 76 8.91 -2.77 3.20
C LEU A 76 8.34 -2.11 4.46
N LEU A 77 7.14 -2.51 4.90
CA LEU A 77 6.56 -1.98 6.13
C LEU A 77 7.36 -2.39 7.37
N ALA A 78 7.80 -3.66 7.43
CA ALA A 78 8.65 -4.15 8.51
C ALA A 78 9.94 -3.34 8.66
N SER A 79 10.51 -2.87 7.55
CA SER A 79 11.76 -2.09 7.58
C SER A 79 11.68 -0.82 8.43
N TYR A 80 10.48 -0.28 8.65
CA TYR A 80 10.27 0.87 9.54
C TYR A 80 10.30 0.52 11.03
N ALA A 81 10.28 -0.77 11.38
CA ALA A 81 10.35 -1.19 12.78
C ALA A 81 11.76 -0.98 13.37
N ASN A 82 11.82 -0.92 14.70
CA ASN A 82 13.10 -0.97 15.44
C ASN A 82 13.63 -2.40 15.50
N GLU A 83 12.72 -3.39 15.57
CA GLU A 83 13.06 -4.80 15.56
C GLU A 83 12.13 -5.55 14.60
N ILE A 84 12.73 -6.31 13.69
CA ILE A 84 12.05 -7.17 12.74
C ILE A 84 12.23 -8.60 13.20
N ILE A 85 11.12 -9.28 13.48
CA ILE A 85 11.11 -10.65 13.99
C ILE A 85 10.51 -11.55 12.92
N LEU A 86 11.19 -12.65 12.63
CA LEU A 86 10.74 -13.67 11.69
C LEU A 86 10.39 -14.96 12.46
N ASN A 87 9.36 -15.66 12.04
CA ASN A 87 9.09 -17.02 12.53
C ASN A 87 10.30 -17.94 12.25
N LYS A 88 10.55 -18.87 13.15
CA LYS A 88 11.66 -19.85 13.03
C LYS A 88 11.65 -20.63 11.71
N ASN A 89 10.48 -20.93 11.18
CA ASN A 89 10.30 -21.63 9.91
C ASN A 89 10.00 -20.67 8.73
N GLY A 90 10.22 -19.39 8.94
CA GLY A 90 9.92 -18.35 7.96
C GLY A 90 11.04 -18.06 6.98
N MET A 91 10.76 -17.17 6.06
CA MET A 91 11.76 -16.63 5.13
C MET A 91 11.43 -15.20 4.75
N VAL A 92 12.43 -14.50 4.24
CA VAL A 92 12.26 -13.22 3.55
C VAL A 92 12.46 -13.47 2.05
N LEU A 93 11.38 -13.31 1.28
CA LEU A 93 11.41 -13.48 -0.17
C LEU A 93 11.30 -12.11 -0.85
N LEU A 94 12.37 -11.72 -1.52
CA LEU A 94 12.45 -10.51 -2.31
C LEU A 94 12.68 -10.92 -3.77
N GLU A 95 11.85 -10.42 -4.69
CA GLU A 95 11.83 -10.85 -6.09
C GLU A 95 12.03 -9.70 -7.09
N GLY A 96 11.94 -8.45 -6.61
CA GLY A 96 11.88 -7.28 -7.48
C GLY A 96 10.46 -7.02 -7.98
N PHE A 97 10.32 -6.16 -8.99
CA PHE A 97 9.05 -5.87 -9.63
C PHE A 97 9.07 -6.32 -11.07
N SER A 98 7.98 -6.92 -11.53
CA SER A 98 7.77 -7.34 -12.91
C SER A 98 6.41 -6.86 -13.41
N SER A 99 6.26 -6.78 -14.72
CA SER A 99 4.98 -6.58 -15.38
C SER A 99 4.81 -7.63 -16.46
N GLU A 100 3.70 -8.33 -16.39
CA GLU A 100 3.36 -9.39 -17.33
C GLU A 100 2.07 -9.03 -18.06
N LYS A 101 2.03 -9.32 -19.37
CA LYS A 101 0.86 -9.15 -20.22
C LYS A 101 0.58 -10.43 -20.99
N PHE A 102 -0.68 -10.81 -21.08
CA PHE A 102 -1.11 -11.88 -21.98
C PHE A 102 -1.39 -11.32 -23.36
N PHE A 103 -0.81 -11.95 -24.38
CA PHE A 103 -1.03 -11.61 -25.78
C PHE A 103 -1.80 -12.75 -26.45
N ILE A 104 -2.98 -12.45 -26.97
CA ILE A 104 -3.92 -13.45 -27.52
C ILE A 104 -4.12 -13.33 -29.04
N LYS A 105 -3.30 -12.52 -29.72
CA LYS A 105 -3.36 -12.32 -31.18
C LYS A 105 -3.38 -13.66 -31.94
N GLN A 106 -2.43 -14.56 -31.67
CA GLN A 106 -2.33 -15.86 -32.35
C GLN A 106 -3.56 -16.75 -32.09
N LEU A 107 -4.17 -16.66 -30.89
CA LEU A 107 -5.40 -17.37 -30.60
C LEU A 107 -6.55 -16.83 -31.43
N LEU A 108 -6.68 -15.52 -31.58
CA LEU A 108 -7.72 -14.87 -32.38
C LEU A 108 -7.55 -15.20 -33.84
N GLU A 109 -6.32 -15.19 -34.37
CA GLU A 109 -6.01 -15.62 -35.77
C GLU A 109 -6.42 -17.08 -36.02
N LYS A 110 -6.13 -18.00 -35.10
CA LYS A 110 -6.57 -19.41 -35.20
C LYS A 110 -8.09 -19.55 -35.21
N LEU A 111 -8.78 -18.71 -34.45
CA LEU A 111 -10.25 -18.66 -34.39
C LEU A 111 -10.85 -17.87 -35.56
N LYS A 112 -10.04 -17.33 -36.47
CA LYS A 112 -10.44 -16.47 -37.58
C LYS A 112 -11.23 -15.21 -37.12
N ILE A 113 -10.87 -14.67 -35.95
CA ILE A 113 -11.44 -13.45 -35.43
C ILE A 113 -10.54 -12.29 -35.85
N ASN A 114 -11.08 -11.32 -36.55
CA ASN A 114 -10.39 -10.10 -36.93
C ASN A 114 -10.65 -9.01 -35.87
N VAL A 115 -9.58 -8.41 -35.34
CA VAL A 115 -9.67 -7.30 -34.39
C VAL A 115 -9.28 -6.01 -35.11
N ASN A 116 -10.20 -5.07 -35.18
CA ASN A 116 -9.94 -3.72 -35.66
C ASN A 116 -9.81 -2.76 -34.49
N THR A 117 -8.68 -2.09 -34.40
CA THR A 117 -8.39 -1.16 -33.30
C THR A 117 -8.28 0.27 -33.78
N TYR A 118 -8.83 1.19 -33.01
CA TYR A 118 -8.71 2.63 -33.25
C TYR A 118 -8.01 3.24 -32.04
N ILE A 119 -6.75 3.59 -32.21
CA ILE A 119 -5.89 4.08 -31.10
C ILE A 119 -5.45 5.50 -31.42
N SER A 120 -5.56 6.38 -30.45
CA SER A 120 -4.99 7.73 -30.50
C SER A 120 -3.97 7.90 -29.37
N GLY A 121 -2.71 8.12 -29.72
CA GLY A 121 -1.57 8.27 -28.81
C GLY A 121 -0.65 7.04 -28.78
N SER A 122 0.66 7.30 -28.84
CA SER A 122 1.72 6.29 -29.01
C SER A 122 1.86 5.34 -27.80
N TYR A 123 1.41 5.77 -26.63
CA TYR A 123 1.56 5.03 -25.36
C TYR A 123 0.27 4.33 -24.92
N LYS A 124 -0.76 4.30 -25.77
CA LYS A 124 -2.00 3.56 -25.46
C LYS A 124 -1.90 2.11 -25.91
N SER A 125 -1.37 1.27 -25.02
CA SER A 125 -1.07 -0.14 -25.29
C SER A 125 -2.15 -1.12 -24.81
N ALA A 126 -3.31 -0.65 -24.34
CA ALA A 126 -4.36 -1.53 -23.81
C ALA A 126 -4.86 -2.57 -24.83
N LEU A 127 -4.87 -2.22 -26.12
CA LEU A 127 -5.31 -3.11 -27.20
C LEU A 127 -4.18 -3.95 -27.83
N ASP A 128 -2.93 -3.73 -27.40
CA ASP A 128 -1.77 -4.49 -27.91
C ASP A 128 -1.92 -6.00 -27.62
N SER A 129 -2.57 -6.36 -26.53
CA SER A 129 -2.86 -7.76 -26.16
C SER A 129 -3.64 -8.53 -27.23
N PHE A 130 -4.44 -7.84 -28.04
CA PHE A 130 -5.25 -8.43 -29.11
C PHE A 130 -4.58 -8.38 -30.48
N THR A 131 -3.62 -7.47 -30.69
CA THR A 131 -3.06 -7.15 -32.01
C THR A 131 -1.58 -7.45 -32.13
N ARG A 132 -0.89 -7.76 -31.04
CA ARG A 132 0.55 -8.06 -30.97
C ARG A 132 0.82 -9.38 -30.28
N ASP A 133 2.05 -9.88 -30.47
CA ASP A 133 2.58 -11.08 -29.79
C ASP A 133 3.52 -10.74 -28.64
N GLY A 134 3.69 -9.45 -28.33
CA GLY A 134 4.56 -8.93 -27.27
C GLY A 134 4.39 -7.43 -27.09
N PHE A 135 5.09 -6.87 -26.14
CA PHE A 135 5.10 -5.42 -25.89
C PHE A 135 5.52 -4.63 -27.12
N SER A 136 4.87 -3.50 -27.35
CA SER A 136 5.45 -2.50 -28.26
C SER A 136 6.68 -1.86 -27.62
N GLU A 137 7.57 -1.30 -28.43
CA GLU A 137 8.78 -0.62 -27.91
C GLU A 137 8.42 0.52 -26.94
N ALA A 138 7.38 1.30 -27.29
CA ALA A 138 6.89 2.39 -26.43
C ALA A 138 6.36 1.88 -25.09
N ASP A 139 5.57 0.80 -25.10
CA ASP A 139 5.02 0.18 -23.89
C ASP A 139 6.12 -0.46 -23.03
N ALA A 140 7.06 -1.19 -23.66
CA ALA A 140 8.19 -1.78 -22.97
C ALA A 140 9.06 -0.72 -22.28
N ASN A 141 9.38 0.37 -22.97
CA ASN A 141 10.19 1.45 -22.43
C ASN A 141 9.49 2.17 -21.27
N GLN A 142 8.19 2.47 -21.41
CA GLN A 142 7.40 3.10 -20.37
C GLN A 142 7.28 2.20 -19.14
N THR A 143 6.96 0.93 -19.33
CA THR A 143 6.80 -0.05 -18.24
C THR A 143 8.13 -0.27 -17.52
N SER A 144 9.22 -0.45 -18.25
CA SER A 144 10.56 -0.61 -17.68
C SER A 144 11.00 0.61 -16.88
N PHE A 145 10.75 1.82 -17.40
CA PHE A 145 11.03 3.06 -16.68
C PHE A 145 10.27 3.12 -15.36
N PHE A 146 8.96 2.87 -15.39
CA PHE A 146 8.11 2.91 -14.20
C PHE A 146 8.54 1.88 -13.15
N ILE A 147 8.76 0.63 -13.56
CA ILE A 147 9.19 -0.44 -12.66
C ILE A 147 10.56 -0.12 -12.05
N SER A 148 11.52 0.40 -12.85
CA SER A 148 12.85 0.74 -12.35
C SER A 148 12.82 1.87 -11.32
N GLN A 149 11.91 2.85 -11.47
CA GLN A 149 11.75 3.93 -10.49
C GLN A 149 11.21 3.39 -9.17
N ILE A 150 10.14 2.57 -9.20
CA ILE A 150 9.57 1.94 -8.00
C ILE A 150 10.61 1.07 -7.30
N TRP A 151 11.37 0.28 -8.07
CA TRP A 151 12.41 -0.58 -7.51
C TRP A 151 13.54 0.22 -6.86
N SER A 152 13.97 1.29 -7.50
CA SER A 152 14.98 2.19 -6.95
C SER A 152 14.53 2.86 -5.65
N GLU A 153 13.28 3.33 -5.61
CA GLU A 153 12.70 3.93 -4.41
C GLU A 153 12.57 2.91 -3.28
N TRP A 154 12.06 1.70 -3.58
CA TRP A 154 11.95 0.61 -2.62
C TRP A 154 13.31 0.29 -1.98
N LYS A 155 14.35 0.09 -2.80
CA LYS A 155 15.72 -0.15 -2.31
C LYS A 155 16.24 1.00 -1.46
N THR A 156 15.97 2.23 -1.87
CA THR A 156 16.39 3.43 -1.12
C THR A 156 15.77 3.45 0.28
N ILE A 157 14.47 3.16 0.39
CA ILE A 157 13.77 3.10 1.67
C ILE A 157 14.37 2.00 2.55
N ILE A 158 14.53 0.79 2.02
CA ILE A 158 15.11 -0.33 2.78
C ILE A 158 16.54 -0.01 3.23
N SER A 159 17.38 0.45 2.34
CA SER A 159 18.77 0.81 2.67
C SER A 159 18.87 1.90 3.73
N LYS A 160 17.96 2.87 3.70
CA LYS A 160 17.86 3.91 4.73
C LYS A 160 17.41 3.34 6.07
N ASN A 161 16.37 2.54 6.08
CA ASN A 161 15.74 2.03 7.29
C ASN A 161 16.57 0.93 7.97
N ARG A 162 17.31 0.14 7.17
CA ARG A 162 18.12 -0.99 7.63
C ARG A 162 19.63 -0.72 7.55
N LYS A 163 20.05 0.53 7.42
CA LYS A 163 21.43 0.97 7.16
C LYS A 163 22.47 0.25 8.01
N ASP A 164 22.22 0.12 9.31
CA ASP A 164 23.16 -0.42 10.28
C ASP A 164 23.06 -1.95 10.43
N ASN A 165 22.09 -2.58 9.80
CA ASN A 165 21.76 -4.00 9.95
C ASN A 165 22.08 -4.82 8.70
N LEU A 166 21.81 -4.26 7.49
CA LEU A 166 22.06 -4.96 6.23
C LEU A 166 23.54 -5.24 6.01
N SER A 167 23.85 -6.51 5.77
CA SER A 167 25.22 -6.98 5.44
C SER A 167 25.37 -7.35 3.97
N ILE A 168 24.37 -7.07 3.13
CA ILE A 168 24.35 -7.42 1.71
C ILE A 168 23.54 -6.38 0.93
N GLU A 169 23.94 -6.15 -0.32
CA GLU A 169 23.11 -5.41 -1.26
C GLU A 169 21.86 -6.22 -1.66
N ILE A 170 20.71 -5.56 -1.79
CA ILE A 170 19.43 -6.23 -2.06
C ILE A 170 19.45 -7.00 -3.38
N ASP A 171 20.04 -6.41 -4.42
CA ASP A 171 20.15 -7.08 -5.73
C ASP A 171 21.02 -8.34 -5.64
N ASP A 172 22.08 -8.30 -4.83
CA ASP A 172 22.94 -9.48 -4.60
C ASP A 172 22.20 -10.57 -3.82
N TYR A 173 21.38 -10.19 -2.83
CA TYR A 173 20.55 -11.13 -2.11
C TYR A 173 19.59 -11.87 -3.04
N ILE A 174 18.86 -11.13 -3.88
CA ILE A 174 17.88 -11.68 -4.81
C ILE A 174 18.54 -12.60 -5.83
N ASN A 175 19.61 -12.11 -6.48
CA ASN A 175 20.29 -12.85 -7.54
C ASN A 175 20.98 -14.14 -7.05
N ASN A 176 21.29 -14.21 -5.77
CA ASN A 176 22.01 -15.35 -5.18
C ASN A 176 21.18 -16.13 -4.16
N LEU A 177 19.87 -15.86 -4.02
CA LEU A 177 19.00 -16.48 -3.01
C LEU A 177 19.09 -18.02 -3.03
N GLY A 178 19.05 -18.64 -4.21
CA GLY A 178 19.16 -20.09 -4.35
C GLY A 178 20.50 -20.65 -3.87
N ARG A 179 21.61 -19.92 -4.07
CA ARG A 179 22.93 -20.29 -3.56
C ARG A 179 22.97 -20.16 -2.04
N PHE A 180 22.52 -19.05 -1.49
CA PHE A 180 22.48 -18.82 -0.05
C PHE A 180 21.60 -19.83 0.68
N THR A 181 20.44 -20.18 0.11
CA THR A 181 19.56 -21.19 0.69
C THR A 181 20.25 -22.56 0.79
N LYS A 182 21.07 -22.93 -0.21
CA LYS A 182 21.88 -24.16 -0.15
C LYS A 182 22.99 -24.07 0.91
N GLU A 183 23.69 -22.93 1.00
CA GLU A 183 24.74 -22.69 2.01
C GLU A 183 24.19 -22.81 3.44
N PHE A 184 22.94 -22.39 3.66
CA PHE A 184 22.24 -22.50 4.95
C PHE A 184 21.45 -23.80 5.11
N LEU A 185 21.62 -24.79 4.23
CA LEU A 185 20.94 -26.10 4.28
C LEU A 185 19.40 -25.98 4.35
N GLY A 186 18.84 -24.93 3.75
CA GLY A 186 17.41 -24.64 3.76
C GLY A 186 16.92 -23.85 4.98
N ASP A 187 17.77 -23.51 5.93
CA ASP A 187 17.38 -22.64 7.07
C ASP A 187 17.31 -21.17 6.64
N THR A 188 16.20 -20.82 6.02
CA THR A 188 15.94 -19.48 5.46
C THR A 188 15.79 -18.40 6.53
N ALA A 189 15.39 -18.76 7.74
CA ALA A 189 15.27 -17.81 8.84
C ALA A 189 16.67 -17.36 9.33
N ASN A 190 17.59 -18.31 9.56
CA ASN A 190 18.97 -17.97 9.90
C ASN A 190 19.70 -17.28 8.74
N LEU A 191 19.39 -17.62 7.49
CA LEU A 191 19.88 -16.86 6.34
C LEU A 191 19.45 -15.38 6.43
N ALA A 192 18.18 -15.10 6.70
CA ALA A 192 17.67 -13.73 6.80
C ALA A 192 18.35 -12.93 7.93
N VAL A 193 18.59 -13.55 9.08
CA VAL A 193 19.38 -12.93 10.17
C VAL A 193 20.81 -12.66 9.73
N SER A 194 21.50 -13.64 9.11
CA SER A 194 22.89 -13.50 8.68
C SER A 194 23.11 -12.39 7.67
N LYS A 195 22.07 -12.08 6.86
CA LYS A 195 22.09 -10.99 5.87
C LYS A 195 21.58 -9.67 6.44
N GLY A 196 21.19 -9.63 7.72
CA GLY A 196 20.69 -8.43 8.38
C GLY A 196 19.30 -7.99 7.92
N LEU A 197 18.57 -8.87 7.25
CA LEU A 197 17.19 -8.60 6.82
C LEU A 197 16.23 -8.60 8.00
N VAL A 198 16.46 -9.45 8.98
CA VAL A 198 15.70 -9.52 10.22
C VAL A 198 16.64 -9.51 11.43
N ASP A 199 16.12 -9.10 12.59
CA ASP A 199 16.92 -8.93 13.80
C ASP A 199 16.85 -10.15 14.71
N LYS A 200 15.71 -10.83 14.72
CA LYS A 200 15.45 -11.99 15.60
C LYS A 200 14.58 -13.04 14.92
N ILE A 201 14.75 -14.26 15.43
CA ILE A 201 13.91 -15.40 15.10
C ILE A 201 13.18 -15.81 16.36
N LEU A 202 11.84 -15.82 16.34
CA LEU A 202 11.02 -16.29 17.46
C LEU A 202 9.88 -17.16 16.95
N TYR A 203 9.45 -18.12 17.78
CA TYR A 203 8.16 -18.75 17.57
C TYR A 203 7.04 -17.82 18.03
N ARG A 204 5.88 -17.89 17.37
CA ARG A 204 4.72 -17.06 17.71
C ARG A 204 4.34 -17.09 19.20
N PRO A 205 4.33 -18.25 19.90
CA PRO A 205 4.04 -18.29 21.34
C PRO A 205 5.01 -17.48 22.20
N ASP A 206 6.24 -17.25 21.75
CA ASP A 206 7.26 -16.53 22.54
C ASP A 206 7.15 -15.00 22.43
N LEU A 207 6.32 -14.51 21.49
CA LEU A 207 6.17 -13.08 21.21
C LEU A 207 5.65 -12.31 22.42
N ASN A 208 4.68 -12.84 23.16
CA ASN A 208 4.12 -12.16 24.32
C ASN A 208 5.19 -11.94 25.40
N ASN A 209 6.01 -12.93 25.69
CA ASN A 209 7.11 -12.82 26.62
C ASN A 209 8.15 -11.81 26.14
N PHE A 210 8.46 -11.82 24.85
CA PHE A 210 9.38 -10.86 24.26
C PHE A 210 8.85 -9.41 24.36
N LEU A 211 7.60 -9.16 23.97
CA LEU A 211 6.98 -7.84 24.05
C LEU A 211 6.88 -7.35 25.50
N SER A 212 6.55 -8.26 26.41
CA SER A 212 6.51 -7.97 27.86
C SER A 212 7.86 -7.52 28.41
N SER A 213 8.96 -8.12 27.93
CA SER A 213 10.30 -7.73 28.36
C SER A 213 10.74 -6.33 27.90
N MET A 214 9.98 -5.72 26.98
CA MET A 214 10.26 -4.37 26.46
C MET A 214 9.63 -3.25 27.29
N VAL A 215 8.75 -3.58 28.21
CA VAL A 215 8.00 -2.64 29.06
C VAL A 215 8.08 -3.08 30.51
N ASP A 216 7.91 -2.15 31.46
CA ASP A 216 7.93 -2.47 32.90
C ASP A 216 6.77 -3.41 33.25
N GLU A 217 7.05 -4.52 33.91
CA GLU A 217 6.16 -5.66 34.18
C GLU A 217 4.83 -5.31 34.84
N ASP A 218 4.76 -4.23 35.60
CA ASP A 218 3.58 -3.86 36.41
C ASP A 218 2.46 -3.18 35.58
N LYS A 219 2.65 -2.96 34.26
CA LYS A 219 1.76 -2.09 33.46
C LYS A 219 1.44 -2.61 32.06
N ILE A 220 1.55 -3.92 31.82
CA ILE A 220 1.28 -4.48 30.51
C ILE A 220 -0.22 -4.54 30.28
N SER A 221 -0.71 -3.73 29.37
CA SER A 221 -2.03 -3.89 28.77
C SER A 221 -1.83 -4.02 27.26
N LEU A 222 -2.02 -5.21 26.73
CA LEU A 222 -2.19 -5.41 25.29
C LEU A 222 -3.56 -4.86 24.92
N LYS A 223 -3.59 -3.75 24.20
CA LYS A 223 -4.83 -3.27 23.56
C LYS A 223 -4.87 -3.84 22.15
N ASP A 224 -5.81 -4.72 21.92
CA ASP A 224 -5.92 -5.49 20.69
C ASP A 224 -6.32 -4.66 19.48
N ASN A 225 -6.68 -3.38 19.65
CA ASN A 225 -6.96 -2.53 18.51
C ASN A 225 -6.60 -1.06 18.73
N LEU A 226 -6.21 -0.41 17.64
CA LEU A 226 -5.89 1.01 17.59
C LEU A 226 -7.13 1.93 17.56
N TYR A 227 -8.33 1.40 17.44
CA TYR A 227 -9.58 2.19 17.34
C TYR A 227 -9.80 3.11 18.53
N SER A 228 -9.39 2.69 19.72
CA SER A 228 -9.57 3.51 20.93
C SER A 228 -8.75 4.82 20.90
N TYR A 229 -7.84 4.98 19.96
CA TYR A 229 -6.99 6.15 19.80
C TYR A 229 -7.42 7.09 18.68
N SER A 230 -8.31 6.68 17.76
CA SER A 230 -8.82 7.57 16.72
C SER A 230 -9.97 8.42 17.25
N LYS A 231 -9.68 9.67 17.61
CA LYS A 231 -10.74 10.64 17.94
C LYS A 231 -10.93 11.57 16.76
N PRO A 232 -12.14 11.68 16.22
CA PRO A 232 -12.41 12.66 15.16
C PRO A 232 -12.20 14.07 15.71
N SER A 233 -11.42 14.86 15.01
CA SER A 233 -11.28 16.28 15.27
C SER A 233 -12.56 16.99 14.87
N VAL A 234 -13.20 17.69 15.78
CA VAL A 234 -14.36 18.57 15.50
C VAL A 234 -13.84 19.95 15.18
N SER A 235 -13.94 20.36 13.93
CA SER A 235 -13.59 21.72 13.46
C SER A 235 -14.77 22.32 12.71
N GLU A 236 -14.96 23.63 12.85
CA GLU A 236 -15.95 24.39 12.08
C GLU A 236 -15.57 24.44 10.60
N ASN A 237 -14.27 24.53 10.31
CA ASN A 237 -13.73 24.47 8.94
C ASN A 237 -13.28 23.05 8.63
N LYS A 238 -13.81 22.47 7.56
CA LYS A 238 -13.58 21.10 7.16
C LYS A 238 -12.91 21.02 5.78
N PHE A 239 -12.11 20.02 5.57
CA PHE A 239 -11.73 19.58 4.24
C PHE A 239 -12.59 18.39 3.83
N GLY A 240 -13.16 18.44 2.63
CA GLY A 240 -13.83 17.30 2.03
C GLY A 240 -12.78 16.31 1.51
N VAL A 241 -12.95 15.02 1.78
CA VAL A 241 -12.21 13.94 1.14
C VAL A 241 -13.19 13.15 0.29
N LEU A 242 -12.91 13.06 -1.01
CA LEU A 242 -13.73 12.31 -1.96
C LEU A 242 -12.86 11.29 -2.68
N VAL A 243 -13.25 10.03 -2.63
CA VAL A 243 -12.56 8.93 -3.31
C VAL A 243 -13.37 8.55 -4.54
N ALA A 244 -12.73 8.62 -5.71
CA ALA A 244 -13.26 8.18 -7.00
C ALA A 244 -12.55 6.87 -7.37
N SER A 245 -13.21 5.74 -7.13
CA SER A 245 -12.64 4.41 -7.37
C SER A 245 -13.48 3.62 -8.37
N GLY A 246 -12.81 2.93 -9.31
CA GLY A 246 -13.41 2.07 -10.32
C GLY A 246 -13.59 2.73 -11.68
N ASP A 247 -14.34 2.06 -12.57
CA ASP A 247 -14.59 2.52 -13.94
C ASP A 247 -15.49 3.75 -13.98
N ILE A 248 -15.19 4.72 -14.85
CA ILE A 248 -16.02 5.91 -15.07
C ILE A 248 -17.16 5.56 -16.02
N ILE A 249 -18.40 5.68 -15.54
CA ILE A 249 -19.60 5.32 -16.30
C ILE A 249 -20.59 6.49 -16.41
N ASP A 250 -21.38 6.46 -17.47
CA ASP A 250 -22.55 7.33 -17.61
C ASP A 250 -23.76 6.78 -16.83
N GLY A 251 -24.64 7.68 -16.41
CA GLY A 251 -25.89 7.29 -15.76
C GLY A 251 -25.79 7.06 -14.26
N GLU A 252 -26.64 6.16 -13.76
CA GLU A 252 -26.79 5.90 -12.34
C GLU A 252 -25.62 5.09 -11.76
N TYR A 253 -25.50 5.14 -10.44
CA TYR A 253 -24.44 4.45 -9.70
C TYR A 253 -24.57 2.92 -9.83
N VAL A 254 -23.44 2.30 -10.17
CA VAL A 254 -23.22 0.86 -10.06
C VAL A 254 -22.09 0.66 -9.05
N GLU A 255 -22.23 -0.33 -8.19
CA GLU A 255 -21.22 -0.63 -7.16
C GLU A 255 -19.84 -0.86 -7.79
N GLY A 256 -18.81 -0.23 -7.21
CA GLY A 256 -17.45 -0.27 -7.75
C GLY A 256 -17.20 0.63 -8.96
N SER A 257 -18.09 1.57 -9.27
CA SER A 257 -17.95 2.52 -10.37
C SER A 257 -18.01 3.99 -9.95
N ILE A 258 -17.51 4.85 -10.83
CA ILE A 258 -17.63 6.32 -10.73
C ILE A 258 -18.72 6.76 -11.69
N SER A 259 -19.96 6.87 -11.19
CA SER A 259 -21.07 7.38 -11.97
C SER A 259 -20.98 8.90 -12.12
N SER A 260 -21.04 9.43 -13.34
CA SER A 260 -20.99 10.87 -13.60
C SER A 260 -22.11 11.65 -12.92
N GLU A 261 -23.31 11.08 -12.81
CA GLU A 261 -24.45 11.73 -12.15
C GLU A 261 -24.31 11.76 -10.63
N ASN A 262 -23.97 10.62 -10.02
CA ASN A 262 -23.81 10.56 -8.58
C ASN A 262 -22.64 11.43 -8.11
N PHE A 263 -21.53 11.35 -8.83
CA PHE A 263 -20.34 12.16 -8.54
C PHE A 263 -20.64 13.67 -8.63
N SER A 264 -21.36 14.09 -9.67
CA SER A 264 -21.79 15.48 -9.83
C SER A 264 -22.69 15.94 -8.69
N ARG A 265 -23.61 15.10 -8.23
CA ARG A 265 -24.47 15.40 -7.05
C ARG A 265 -23.67 15.55 -5.76
N VAL A 266 -22.63 14.73 -5.57
CA VAL A 266 -21.75 14.86 -4.41
C VAL A 266 -20.97 16.17 -4.46
N LEU A 267 -20.41 16.54 -5.62
CA LEU A 267 -19.71 17.81 -5.80
C LEU A 267 -20.63 19.01 -5.56
N GLU A 268 -21.91 18.94 -5.96
CA GLU A 268 -22.89 19.98 -5.65
C GLU A 268 -23.18 20.12 -4.15
N LYS A 269 -23.26 19.01 -3.43
CA LYS A 269 -23.40 19.03 -1.96
C LYS A 269 -22.20 19.68 -1.29
N ILE A 270 -20.98 19.38 -1.76
CA ILE A 270 -19.74 20.00 -1.28
C ILE A 270 -19.77 21.50 -1.55
N GLU A 271 -20.14 21.91 -2.76
CA GLU A 271 -20.23 23.31 -3.19
C GLU A 271 -21.20 24.14 -2.33
N LYS A 272 -22.32 23.54 -1.93
CA LYS A 272 -23.34 24.18 -1.10
C LYS A 272 -23.01 24.20 0.39
N ASN A 273 -22.00 23.46 0.83
CA ASN A 273 -21.64 23.36 2.24
C ASN A 273 -20.53 24.35 2.61
N ASN A 274 -20.92 25.47 3.20
CA ASN A 274 -20.02 26.55 3.59
C ASN A 274 -18.95 26.14 4.64
N SER A 275 -19.11 25.01 5.34
CA SER A 275 -18.09 24.51 6.27
C SER A 275 -16.93 23.81 5.56
N ILE A 276 -17.09 23.39 4.30
CA ILE A 276 -16.04 22.76 3.51
C ILE A 276 -15.21 23.84 2.83
N LYS A 277 -13.95 23.97 3.23
CA LYS A 277 -13.02 25.00 2.76
C LYS A 277 -12.02 24.50 1.72
N GLY A 278 -12.03 23.24 1.40
CA GLY A 278 -11.21 22.62 0.35
C GLY A 278 -11.64 21.19 0.10
N LEU A 279 -11.30 20.66 -1.07
CA LEU A 279 -11.54 19.28 -1.47
C LEU A 279 -10.22 18.58 -1.77
N PHE A 280 -10.03 17.42 -1.14
CA PHE A 280 -9.03 16.44 -1.52
C PHE A 280 -9.73 15.33 -2.31
N LEU A 281 -9.38 15.20 -3.60
CA LEU A 281 -9.94 14.18 -4.49
C LEU A 281 -8.90 13.09 -4.75
N ARG A 282 -9.18 11.89 -4.26
CA ARG A 282 -8.38 10.70 -4.58
C ARG A 282 -9.02 9.97 -5.76
N ILE A 283 -8.24 9.74 -6.82
CA ILE A 283 -8.68 9.01 -8.01
C ILE A 283 -7.91 7.69 -8.09
N VAL A 284 -8.66 6.58 -8.13
CA VAL A 284 -8.17 5.22 -8.35
C VAL A 284 -9.03 4.61 -9.45
N SER A 285 -8.68 4.88 -10.70
CA SER A 285 -9.53 4.54 -11.86
C SER A 285 -8.70 4.25 -13.10
N PRO A 286 -9.02 3.17 -13.85
CA PRO A 286 -8.40 2.90 -15.15
C PRO A 286 -8.94 3.84 -16.25
N GLY A 287 -10.00 4.62 -15.96
CA GLY A 287 -10.71 5.46 -16.91
C GLY A 287 -12.14 4.97 -17.17
N GLY A 288 -12.66 5.21 -18.40
CA GLY A 288 -14.02 4.80 -18.79
C GLY A 288 -14.63 5.73 -19.83
N SER A 289 -15.92 6.06 -19.67
CA SER A 289 -16.65 6.93 -20.61
C SER A 289 -16.04 8.34 -20.69
N GLY A 290 -15.72 8.77 -21.90
CA GLY A 290 -15.23 10.11 -22.16
C GLY A 290 -16.27 11.20 -21.85
N PHE A 291 -17.55 10.93 -22.11
CA PHE A 291 -18.63 11.86 -21.78
C PHE A 291 -18.83 11.99 -20.27
N ALA A 292 -18.82 10.90 -19.53
CA ALA A 292 -18.90 10.92 -18.09
C ALA A 292 -17.72 11.67 -17.47
N SER A 293 -16.52 11.42 -17.96
CA SER A 293 -15.28 12.11 -17.52
C SER A 293 -15.36 13.62 -17.76
N GLU A 294 -15.87 14.05 -18.91
CA GLU A 294 -16.03 15.47 -19.23
C GLU A 294 -17.07 16.14 -18.33
N ARG A 295 -18.18 15.49 -18.03
CA ARG A 295 -19.18 15.98 -17.07
C ARG A 295 -18.58 16.20 -15.68
N ILE A 296 -17.82 15.22 -15.20
CA ILE A 296 -17.12 15.31 -13.91
C ILE A 296 -16.12 16.46 -13.94
N ARG A 297 -15.30 16.56 -15.01
CA ARG A 297 -14.32 17.63 -15.17
C ARG A 297 -14.95 19.01 -15.10
N GLN A 298 -16.07 19.22 -15.79
CA GLN A 298 -16.80 20.50 -15.78
C GLN A 298 -17.27 20.87 -14.37
N ARG A 299 -17.80 19.90 -13.63
CA ARG A 299 -18.23 20.13 -12.23
C ARG A 299 -17.08 20.44 -11.30
N LEU A 300 -15.96 19.72 -11.44
CA LEU A 300 -14.73 20.00 -10.69
C LEU A 300 -14.18 21.40 -10.99
N LYS A 301 -14.22 21.82 -12.26
CA LYS A 301 -13.83 23.18 -12.64
C LYS A 301 -14.64 24.24 -11.92
N ILE A 302 -15.98 24.12 -11.93
CA ILE A 302 -16.86 25.05 -11.23
C ILE A 302 -16.54 25.08 -9.73
N LEU A 303 -16.34 23.91 -9.10
CA LEU A 303 -16.00 23.83 -7.69
C LEU A 303 -14.62 24.45 -7.38
N SER A 304 -13.64 24.24 -8.26
CA SER A 304 -12.28 24.77 -8.08
C SER A 304 -12.18 26.30 -8.16
N GLU A 305 -13.17 26.96 -8.76
CA GLU A 305 -13.31 28.42 -8.76
C GLU A 305 -13.76 28.98 -7.39
N LYS A 306 -14.35 28.12 -6.54
CA LYS A 306 -14.89 28.49 -5.22
C LYS A 306 -14.02 28.05 -4.04
N ILE A 307 -13.46 26.86 -4.11
CA ILE A 307 -12.60 26.28 -3.06
C ILE A 307 -11.40 25.58 -3.69
N PRO A 308 -10.26 25.52 -2.98
CA PRO A 308 -9.09 24.75 -3.43
C PRO A 308 -9.45 23.27 -3.62
N VAL A 309 -9.05 22.71 -4.77
CA VAL A 309 -9.18 21.27 -5.07
C VAL A 309 -7.78 20.71 -5.30
N VAL A 310 -7.42 19.74 -4.47
CA VAL A 310 -6.16 18.98 -4.59
C VAL A 310 -6.53 17.57 -5.09
N VAL A 311 -5.83 17.13 -6.14
CA VAL A 311 -6.06 15.81 -6.74
C VAL A 311 -4.87 14.92 -6.45
N SER A 312 -5.14 13.72 -5.95
CA SER A 312 -4.18 12.63 -5.81
C SER A 312 -4.63 11.47 -6.67
N MET A 313 -3.74 10.96 -7.51
CA MET A 313 -3.98 9.75 -8.28
C MET A 313 -3.28 8.58 -7.60
N GLY A 314 -3.95 7.45 -7.54
CA GLY A 314 -3.44 6.19 -7.01
C GLY A 314 -3.35 5.12 -8.07
N ASP A 315 -2.82 4.02 -7.65
CA ASP A 315 -2.75 2.75 -8.38
C ASP A 315 -4.12 2.10 -8.51
#